data_d0a4ec924e32119e466f39acc0861ee9
#
_entry.id   d0a4ec924e32119e466f39acc0861ee9
#
_cell.length_a   1.000
_cell.length_b   1.000
_cell.length_c   1.000
_cell.angle_alpha   90.00
_cell.angle_beta   90.00
_cell.angle_gamma   90.00
#
_symmetry.space_group_name_H-M   'P 1'
#
loop_
_entity.id
_entity.type
_entity.pdbx_description
1 polymer ?
#
loop_
_entity_poly.entity_id
_entity_poly.type
_entity_poly.pdbx_seq_one_letter_code
_entity_poly.pdbx_strand_id
1 'polypeptide(L)'
;MLCGKAHIPNKGYRVDELAETLASACGRHAYRLAVPAFPDSLEERQQFETTEAYLELDAMWQKLDAALVEIRDFPSVPDEATATRFGDSLKRQRAVGSFLSYYYNERGEFISGENDFAV
;
A
#
# COMPACT_ATOMS: atom_id res chain seq x y z
N MET A 1 -6.74 -6.14 -5.54
CA MET A 1 -6.02 -4.95 -5.04
C MET A 1 -4.88 -5.44 -4.17
N LEU A 2 -3.71 -4.81 -4.19
CA LEU A 2 -2.48 -5.33 -3.54
C LEU A 2 -2.20 -4.69 -2.16
N CYS A 3 -3.02 -3.75 -1.71
CA CYS A 3 -2.90 -3.14 -0.39
C CYS A 3 -4.26 -2.65 0.10
N GLY A 4 -4.35 -2.28 1.37
CA GLY A 4 -5.54 -1.69 1.97
C GLY A 4 -5.91 -0.33 1.35
N LYS A 5 -7.03 0.24 1.76
CA LYS A 5 -7.51 1.53 1.27
C LYS A 5 -6.68 2.66 1.87
N ALA A 6 -6.10 3.50 1.02
CA ALA A 6 -5.51 4.77 1.41
C ALA A 6 -6.34 5.93 0.85
N HIS A 7 -6.57 6.95 1.66
CA HIS A 7 -7.10 8.21 1.17
C HIS A 7 -5.94 9.05 0.64
N ILE A 8 -5.92 9.26 -0.69
CA ILE A 8 -4.91 10.09 -1.33
C ILE A 8 -5.60 11.38 -1.75
N PRO A 9 -5.37 12.50 -1.04
CA PRO A 9 -5.93 13.79 -1.43
C PRO A 9 -5.49 14.17 -2.84
N ASN A 10 -6.38 14.79 -3.60
CA ASN A 10 -6.08 15.38 -4.91
C ASN A 10 -5.71 14.42 -6.06
N LYS A 11 -6.00 13.13 -5.96
CA LYS A 11 -5.94 12.24 -7.13
C LYS A 11 -7.28 12.21 -7.85
N GLY A 12 -7.24 12.37 -9.16
CA GLY A 12 -8.41 12.33 -10.04
C GLY A 12 -9.02 10.93 -10.24
N TYR A 13 -8.44 9.90 -9.59
CA TYR A 13 -8.94 8.53 -9.63
C TYR A 13 -8.67 7.81 -8.32
N ARG A 14 -9.47 6.79 -8.06
CA ARG A 14 -9.31 5.88 -6.91
C ARG A 14 -8.84 4.52 -7.43
N VAL A 15 -7.94 3.88 -6.69
CA VAL A 15 -7.37 2.57 -7.08
C VAL A 15 -8.46 1.49 -7.17
N ASP A 16 -9.45 1.53 -6.28
CA ASP A 16 -10.59 0.61 -6.30
C ASP A 16 -11.46 0.78 -7.55
N GLU A 17 -11.72 2.01 -7.99
CA GLU A 17 -12.45 2.32 -9.23
C GLU A 17 -11.67 1.86 -10.47
N LEU A 18 -10.36 2.05 -10.46
CA LEU A 18 -9.51 1.57 -11.55
C LEU A 18 -9.50 0.04 -11.62
N ALA A 19 -9.41 -0.65 -10.49
CA ALA A 19 -9.47 -2.10 -10.43
C ALA A 19 -10.81 -2.64 -10.97
N GLU A 20 -11.94 -2.00 -10.63
CA GLU A 20 -13.25 -2.36 -11.15
C GLU A 20 -13.37 -2.13 -12.67
N THR A 21 -12.86 -1.02 -13.15
CA THR A 21 -12.86 -0.70 -14.57
C THR A 21 -12.08 -1.73 -15.37
N LEU A 22 -10.88 -2.09 -14.91
CA LEU A 22 -10.04 -3.10 -15.57
C LEU A 22 -10.68 -4.49 -15.50
N ALA A 23 -11.19 -4.89 -14.37
CA ALA A 23 -11.85 -6.19 -14.20
C ALA A 23 -13.07 -6.29 -15.12
N SER A 24 -13.90 -5.27 -15.16
CA SER A 24 -15.07 -5.21 -16.04
C SER A 24 -14.70 -5.29 -17.53
N ALA A 25 -13.65 -4.57 -17.94
CA ALA A 25 -13.15 -4.63 -19.32
C ALA A 25 -12.65 -6.02 -19.72
N CYS A 26 -12.18 -6.81 -18.74
CA CYS A 26 -11.74 -8.19 -18.93
C CYS A 26 -12.86 -9.24 -18.71
N GLY A 27 -14.09 -8.83 -18.41
CA GLY A 27 -15.19 -9.73 -18.05
C GLY A 27 -14.93 -10.48 -16.74
N ARG A 28 -14.25 -9.87 -15.78
CA ARG A 28 -13.85 -10.44 -14.49
C ARG A 28 -14.39 -9.62 -13.33
N HIS A 29 -14.26 -10.14 -12.11
CA HIS A 29 -14.60 -9.44 -10.88
C HIS A 29 -13.37 -8.80 -10.26
N ALA A 30 -13.53 -7.60 -9.67
CA ALA A 30 -12.51 -6.97 -8.87
C ALA A 30 -12.63 -7.43 -7.41
N TYR A 31 -11.52 -7.85 -6.83
CA TYR A 31 -11.42 -8.16 -5.40
C TYR A 31 -10.75 -7.00 -4.68
N ARG A 32 -11.33 -6.59 -3.56
CA ARG A 32 -10.89 -5.40 -2.82
C ARG A 32 -10.67 -5.74 -1.36
N LEU A 33 -9.57 -5.27 -0.82
CA LEU A 33 -9.32 -5.32 0.61
C LEU A 33 -9.99 -4.09 1.27
N ALA A 34 -11.01 -4.33 2.08
CA ALA A 34 -11.82 -3.27 2.71
C ALA A 34 -11.28 -2.86 4.09
N VAL A 35 -9.96 -2.84 4.26
CA VAL A 35 -9.28 -2.40 5.48
C VAL A 35 -8.45 -1.15 5.19
N PRO A 36 -8.09 -0.35 6.22
CA PRO A 36 -7.13 0.74 6.06
C PRO A 36 -5.80 0.23 5.52
N ALA A 37 -5.14 1.01 4.65
CA ALA A 37 -3.79 0.68 4.19
C ALA A 37 -2.74 0.84 5.31
N PHE A 38 -3.07 1.67 6.31
CA PHE A 38 -2.19 2.04 7.42
C PHE A 38 -2.95 1.89 8.72
N PRO A 39 -2.92 0.71 9.35
CA PRO A 39 -3.41 0.51 10.71
C PRO A 39 -2.64 1.36 11.72
N ASP A 40 -3.29 1.74 12.81
CA ASP A 40 -2.69 2.56 13.86
C ASP A 40 -1.76 1.75 14.78
N SER A 41 -1.84 0.43 14.74
CA SER A 41 -1.02 -0.45 15.56
C SER A 41 -0.79 -1.82 14.91
N LEU A 42 0.23 -2.54 15.40
CA LEU A 42 0.48 -3.92 15.01
C LEU A 42 -0.67 -4.85 15.38
N GLU A 43 -1.32 -4.57 16.51
CA GLU A 43 -2.46 -5.35 17.00
C GLU A 43 -3.67 -5.22 16.07
N GLU A 44 -3.97 -4.01 15.63
CA GLU A 44 -5.01 -3.76 14.64
C GLU A 44 -4.70 -4.43 13.30
N ARG A 45 -3.46 -4.35 12.82
CA ARG A 45 -3.01 -5.06 11.63
C ARG A 45 -3.26 -6.56 11.75
N GLN A 46 -2.84 -7.17 12.85
CA GLN A 46 -3.03 -8.61 13.10
C GLN A 46 -4.52 -9.01 13.11
N GLN A 47 -5.39 -8.15 13.64
CA GLN A 47 -6.83 -8.39 13.58
C GLN A 47 -7.34 -8.42 12.14
N PHE A 48 -6.90 -7.52 11.27
CA PHE A 48 -7.27 -7.54 9.86
C PHE A 48 -6.76 -8.80 9.14
N GLU A 49 -5.53 -9.22 9.43
CA GLU A 49 -4.91 -10.41 8.83
C GLU A 49 -5.63 -11.72 9.17
N THR A 50 -6.44 -11.73 10.24
CA THR A 50 -7.28 -12.90 10.61
C THR A 50 -8.67 -12.90 9.97
N THR A 51 -9.05 -11.87 9.25
CA THR A 51 -10.37 -11.80 8.62
C THR A 51 -10.46 -12.72 7.40
N GLU A 52 -11.62 -13.32 7.18
CA GLU A 52 -11.87 -14.18 6.01
C GLU A 52 -11.56 -13.46 4.70
N ALA A 53 -11.95 -12.19 4.59
CA ALA A 53 -11.69 -11.37 3.40
C ALA A 53 -10.19 -11.17 3.15
N TYR A 54 -9.38 -11.02 4.19
CA TYR A 54 -7.93 -10.91 4.04
C TYR A 54 -7.33 -12.26 3.61
N LEU A 55 -7.70 -13.34 4.28
CA LEU A 55 -7.18 -14.68 3.99
C LEU A 55 -7.52 -15.14 2.56
N GLU A 56 -8.71 -14.79 2.07
CA GLU A 56 -9.10 -15.06 0.67
C GLU A 56 -8.18 -14.30 -0.31
N LEU A 57 -7.94 -13.02 -0.06
CA LEU A 57 -7.05 -12.21 -0.89
C LEU A 57 -5.59 -12.64 -0.79
N ASP A 58 -5.10 -12.99 0.39
CA ASP A 58 -3.74 -13.51 0.56
C ASP A 58 -3.53 -14.78 -0.26
N ALA A 59 -4.47 -15.71 -0.21
CA ALA A 59 -4.43 -16.92 -1.03
C ALA A 59 -4.42 -16.63 -2.55
N MET A 60 -5.01 -15.51 -2.98
CA MET A 60 -4.95 -15.06 -4.37
C MET A 60 -3.60 -14.42 -4.69
N TRP A 61 -3.05 -13.61 -3.79
CA TRP A 61 -1.74 -12.97 -3.96
C TRP A 61 -0.61 -14.00 -4.10
N GLN A 62 -0.68 -15.11 -3.37
CA GLN A 62 0.30 -16.20 -3.49
C GLN A 62 0.33 -16.86 -4.89
N LYS A 63 -0.69 -16.62 -5.72
CA LYS A 63 -0.84 -17.19 -7.06
C LYS A 63 -0.76 -16.14 -8.18
N LEU A 64 -0.29 -14.93 -7.86
CA LEU A 64 -0.17 -13.87 -8.85
C LEU A 64 0.93 -14.18 -9.87
N ASP A 65 0.59 -14.11 -11.15
CA ASP A 65 1.55 -14.18 -12.26
C ASP A 65 2.15 -12.81 -12.59
N ALA A 66 1.41 -11.73 -12.31
CA ALA A 66 1.83 -10.37 -12.61
C ALA A 66 1.17 -9.35 -11.64
N ALA A 67 1.84 -8.25 -11.40
CA ALA A 67 1.33 -7.11 -10.64
C ALA A 67 1.54 -5.80 -11.43
N LEU A 68 0.48 -4.98 -11.49
CA LEU A 68 0.57 -3.63 -12.01
C LEU A 68 0.71 -2.67 -10.82
N VAL A 69 1.85 -2.03 -10.70
CA VAL A 69 2.18 -1.13 -9.59
C VAL A 69 2.60 0.24 -10.08
N GLU A 70 2.27 1.28 -9.31
CA GLU A 70 2.77 2.63 -9.53
C GLU A 70 4.09 2.80 -8.77
N ILE A 71 5.10 3.33 -9.45
CA ILE A 71 6.36 3.76 -8.84
C ILE A 71 6.33 5.28 -8.76
N ARG A 72 6.73 5.84 -7.62
CA ARG A 72 6.74 7.28 -7.36
C ARG A 72 8.10 7.74 -6.87
N ASP A 73 8.44 8.96 -7.24
CA ASP A 73 9.55 9.68 -6.63
C ASP A 73 9.23 10.00 -5.16
N PHE A 74 10.27 10.07 -4.34
CA PHE A 74 10.13 10.51 -2.97
C PHE A 74 9.83 12.03 -2.94
N PRO A 75 8.75 12.47 -2.31
CA PRO A 75 8.41 13.89 -2.22
C PRO A 75 9.40 14.62 -1.31
N SER A 76 9.71 15.86 -1.65
CA SER A 76 10.59 16.72 -0.84
C SER A 76 10.02 16.98 0.58
N VAL A 77 8.69 16.97 0.70
CA VAL A 77 7.97 17.07 1.97
C VAL A 77 6.97 15.91 2.02
N PRO A 78 7.15 14.92 2.91
CA PRO A 78 6.20 13.85 3.11
C PRO A 78 4.83 14.40 3.56
N ASP A 79 3.74 13.73 3.17
CA ASP A 79 2.43 13.99 3.74
C ASP A 79 2.38 13.57 5.22
N GLU A 80 1.34 14.00 5.93
CA GLU A 80 1.19 13.75 7.36
C GLU A 80 1.18 12.26 7.72
N ALA A 81 0.49 11.43 6.93
CA ALA A 81 0.45 9.99 7.16
C ALA A 81 1.83 9.35 7.00
N THR A 82 2.57 9.74 5.97
CA THR A 82 3.94 9.28 5.75
C THR A 82 4.87 9.76 6.87
N ALA A 83 4.76 11.02 7.28
CA ALA A 83 5.56 11.56 8.39
C ALA A 83 5.28 10.82 9.71
N THR A 84 4.03 10.48 9.99
CA THR A 84 3.65 9.71 11.19
C THR A 84 4.25 8.31 11.19
N ARG A 85 4.21 7.62 10.04
CA ARG A 85 4.73 6.24 9.90
C ARG A 85 6.24 6.16 10.02
N PHE A 86 6.95 7.08 9.41
CA PHE A 86 8.40 6.99 9.20
C PHE A 86 9.22 8.01 10.01
N GLY A 87 8.60 9.09 10.48
CA GLY A 87 9.33 10.18 11.10
C GLY A 87 10.48 10.65 10.23
N ASP A 88 11.67 10.75 10.82
CA ASP A 88 12.89 11.16 10.09
C ASP A 88 13.59 10.02 9.33
N SER A 89 13.08 8.79 9.41
CA SER A 89 13.75 7.61 8.83
C SER A 89 13.94 7.72 7.33
N LEU A 90 12.94 8.24 6.60
CA LEU A 90 13.04 8.42 5.16
C LEU A 90 14.18 9.37 4.76
N LYS A 91 14.33 10.47 5.49
CA LYS A 91 15.41 11.43 5.26
C LYS A 91 16.78 10.87 5.65
N ARG A 92 16.88 10.23 6.82
CA ARG A 92 18.13 9.62 7.31
C ARG A 92 18.65 8.54 6.36
N GLN A 93 17.76 7.72 5.83
CA GLN A 93 18.09 6.58 4.97
C GLN A 93 18.03 6.94 3.48
N ARG A 94 17.89 8.23 3.15
CA ARG A 94 17.92 8.76 1.78
C ARG A 94 16.90 8.06 0.87
N ALA A 95 15.63 8.12 1.25
CA ALA A 95 14.57 7.64 0.39
C ALA A 95 14.60 8.34 -0.96
N VAL A 96 14.49 7.58 -2.05
CA VAL A 96 14.46 8.10 -3.42
C VAL A 96 13.14 7.82 -4.13
N GLY A 97 12.34 6.88 -3.63
CA GLY A 97 11.05 6.56 -4.24
C GLY A 97 10.21 5.63 -3.38
N SER A 98 9.02 5.32 -3.89
CA SER A 98 8.10 4.38 -3.25
C SER A 98 7.31 3.58 -4.29
N PHE A 99 6.88 2.37 -3.89
CA PHE A 99 5.85 1.60 -4.57
C PHE A 99 5.00 0.85 -3.53
N LEU A 100 3.72 0.69 -3.78
CA LEU A 100 2.77 0.04 -2.87
C LEU A 100 2.87 0.56 -1.42
N SER A 101 3.17 1.84 -1.23
CA SER A 101 3.40 2.46 0.09
C SER A 101 4.69 2.06 0.80
N TYR A 102 5.54 1.25 0.20
CA TYR A 102 6.89 0.97 0.69
C TYR A 102 7.89 1.96 0.09
N TYR A 103 8.78 2.48 0.93
CA TYR A 103 9.84 3.40 0.51
C TYR A 103 11.16 2.65 0.37
N TYR A 104 12.00 3.11 -0.55
CA TYR A 104 13.32 2.52 -0.80
C TYR A 104 14.38 3.61 -1.00
N ASN A 105 15.63 3.28 -0.69
CA ASN A 105 16.79 4.13 -0.86
C ASN A 105 17.49 3.92 -2.22
N GLU A 106 18.57 4.66 -2.47
CA GLU A 106 19.39 4.58 -3.70
C GLU A 106 19.95 3.17 -3.97
N ARG A 107 20.04 2.31 -2.95
CA ARG A 107 20.51 0.92 -3.07
C ARG A 107 19.38 -0.07 -3.36
N GLY A 108 18.12 0.39 -3.39
CA GLY A 108 16.96 -0.46 -3.51
C GLY A 108 16.58 -1.18 -2.20
N GLU A 109 17.14 -0.76 -1.06
CA GLU A 109 16.81 -1.31 0.25
C GLU A 109 15.54 -0.65 0.77
N PHE A 110 14.61 -1.45 1.29
CA PHE A 110 13.38 -0.93 1.90
C PHE A 110 13.67 -0.21 3.22
N ILE A 111 12.97 0.89 3.40
CA ILE A 111 13.03 1.72 4.61
C ILE A 111 11.81 1.39 5.45
N SER A 112 12.03 0.89 6.66
CA SER A 112 10.97 0.65 7.66
C SER A 112 10.90 1.80 8.64
N GLY A 113 9.69 2.22 8.98
CA GLY A 113 9.42 3.13 10.10
C GLY A 113 9.11 2.38 11.38
N GLU A 114 9.21 3.06 12.52
CA GLU A 114 8.85 2.47 13.82
C GLU A 114 7.34 2.18 13.93
N ASN A 115 6.51 2.96 13.23
CA ASN A 115 5.06 2.86 13.21
C ASN A 115 4.54 2.42 11.83
N ASP A 116 5.33 1.65 11.09
CA ASP A 116 4.94 1.19 9.75
C ASP A 116 4.24 -0.16 9.83
N PHE A 117 2.92 -0.12 10.00
CA PHE A 117 2.03 -1.27 10.06
C PHE A 117 1.22 -1.45 8.78
N ALA A 118 1.75 -1.04 7.62
CA ALA A 118 1.05 -1.13 6.34
C ALA A 118 0.54 -2.55 6.01
N VAL A 119 -0.66 -2.61 5.42
CA VAL A 119 -1.38 -3.83 5.00
C VAL A 119 -1.48 -3.90 3.48
#